data_ca7e2ca21939cbe44e6e414d8d10b95c
#
_entry.id   ca7e2ca21939cbe44e6e414d8d10b95c
#
_cell.length_a   1.000
_cell.length_b   1.000
_cell.length_c   1.000
_cell.angle_alpha   90.00
_cell.angle_beta   90.00
_cell.angle_gamma   90.00
#
_symmetry.space_group_name_H-M   'P 1'
#
loop_
_entity.id
_entity.type
_entity.pdbx_description
1 polymer ?
#
loop_
_entity_poly.entity_id
_entity_poly.type
_entity_poly.pdbx_seq_one_letter_code
_entity_poly.pdbx_strand_id
1 'polypeptide(L)'
;MKSIKVIVIGFILAIALVVWPVEYTRNITAGTGFLLGGVLAAWLGIRRRKGARKEYEDDVRRYTGTTMMRVVWIEESADERWEHQKDGSDRLRRETVYLPTYEYAVNGRTYQYASRQALSSKRDLGRQVVGYYDPDRPDHITENRPRKPVLGGFLFFFGALILLFFGIMTFTGQVAFS
;
A
#
# COMPACT_ATOMS: atom_id res chain seq x y z
N MET A 1 1.95 3.95 9.40
CA MET A 1 1.17 3.55 10.60
C MET A 1 0.37 4.70 11.27
N LYS A 2 0.87 5.95 11.38
CA LYS A 2 0.10 7.08 11.97
C LYS A 2 -1.20 7.42 11.22
N SER A 3 -1.22 7.31 9.89
CA SER A 3 -2.39 7.67 9.07
C SER A 3 -3.60 6.72 9.23
N ILE A 4 -3.37 5.43 9.49
CA ILE A 4 -4.45 4.44 9.68
C ILE A 4 -5.19 4.70 10.99
N LYS A 5 -4.46 5.08 12.06
CA LYS A 5 -5.07 5.41 13.36
C LYS A 5 -6.01 6.62 13.26
N VAL A 6 -5.65 7.64 12.49
CA VAL A 6 -6.48 8.83 12.29
C VAL A 6 -7.77 8.48 11.53
N ILE A 7 -7.69 7.60 10.53
CA ILE A 7 -8.87 7.15 9.76
C ILE A 7 -9.80 6.31 10.66
N VAL A 8 -9.24 5.41 11.45
CA VAL A 8 -10.01 4.56 12.38
C VAL A 8 -10.68 5.42 13.47
N ILE A 9 -9.97 6.39 14.03
CA ILE A 9 -10.54 7.31 15.03
C ILE A 9 -11.65 8.17 14.42
N GLY A 10 -11.47 8.68 13.19
CA GLY A 10 -12.51 9.43 12.47
C GLY A 10 -13.75 8.59 12.20
N PHE A 11 -13.58 7.31 11.86
CA PHE A 11 -14.68 6.37 11.63
C PHE A 11 -15.43 6.02 12.93
N ILE A 12 -14.71 5.82 14.04
CA ILE A 12 -15.29 5.57 15.36
C ILE A 12 -16.06 6.79 15.86
N LEU A 13 -15.51 8.01 15.68
CA LEU A 13 -16.20 9.25 16.00
C LEU A 13 -17.47 9.44 15.16
N ALA A 14 -17.44 9.13 13.87
CA ALA A 14 -18.63 9.19 13.01
C ALA A 14 -19.71 8.19 13.47
N ILE A 15 -19.33 6.97 13.85
CA ILE A 15 -20.25 5.97 14.42
C ILE A 15 -20.80 6.45 15.77
N ALA A 16 -19.99 7.00 16.64
CA ALA A 16 -20.42 7.50 17.96
C ALA A 16 -21.44 8.64 17.83
N LEU A 17 -21.28 9.52 16.84
CA LEU A 17 -22.23 10.61 16.54
C LEU A 17 -23.58 10.10 16.01
N VAL A 18 -23.60 8.94 15.36
CA VAL A 18 -24.84 8.32 14.83
C VAL A 18 -25.68 7.69 15.95
N VAL A 19 -25.04 7.27 17.04
CA VAL A 19 -25.69 6.56 18.18
C VAL A 19 -26.28 7.53 19.23
N TRP A 20 -26.06 8.86 19.10
CA TRP A 20 -26.55 9.84 20.10
C TRP A 20 -28.08 10.08 20.01
N PRO A 21 -28.82 10.16 21.13
CA PRO A 21 -30.27 9.89 21.20
C PRO A 21 -31.21 11.08 20.99
N VAL A 22 -31.03 11.96 20.02
CA VAL A 22 -32.00 13.03 19.72
C VAL A 22 -32.37 12.98 18.24
N GLU A 23 -33.59 12.53 17.92
CA GLU A 23 -34.01 12.15 16.55
C GLU A 23 -33.82 13.21 15.46
N TYR A 24 -34.05 14.48 15.72
CA TYR A 24 -33.91 15.53 14.72
C TYR A 24 -32.45 15.98 14.52
N THR A 25 -31.73 16.18 15.61
CA THR A 25 -30.30 16.55 15.58
C THR A 25 -29.43 15.40 15.10
N ARG A 26 -29.87 14.15 15.27
CA ARG A 26 -29.14 12.94 14.85
C ARG A 26 -28.93 12.87 13.34
N ASN A 27 -29.96 13.12 12.52
CA ASN A 27 -29.86 13.05 11.06
C ASN A 27 -28.96 14.17 10.50
N ILE A 28 -29.06 15.39 11.03
CA ILE A 28 -28.20 16.49 10.63
C ILE A 28 -26.74 16.23 11.01
N THR A 29 -26.50 15.72 12.23
CA THR A 29 -25.17 15.43 12.73
C THR A 29 -24.54 14.27 11.95
N ALA A 30 -25.30 13.19 11.70
CA ALA A 30 -24.86 12.05 10.91
C ALA A 30 -24.54 12.45 9.45
N GLY A 31 -25.45 13.20 8.81
CA GLY A 31 -25.26 13.71 7.45
C GLY A 31 -24.02 14.58 7.33
N THR A 32 -23.83 15.51 8.29
CA THR A 32 -22.62 16.36 8.34
C THR A 32 -21.35 15.54 8.54
N GLY A 33 -21.38 14.52 9.41
CA GLY A 33 -20.26 13.59 9.63
C GLY A 33 -19.87 12.84 8.37
N PHE A 34 -20.82 12.33 7.61
CA PHE A 34 -20.59 11.66 6.33
C PHE A 34 -20.02 12.61 5.27
N LEU A 35 -20.53 13.84 5.16
CA LEU A 35 -20.02 14.83 4.23
C LEU A 35 -18.58 15.21 4.55
N LEU A 36 -18.28 15.52 5.80
CA LEU A 36 -16.90 15.82 6.24
C LEU A 36 -15.96 14.65 6.04
N GLY A 37 -16.40 13.43 6.38
CA GLY A 37 -15.66 12.19 6.14
C GLY A 37 -15.36 11.95 4.66
N GLY A 38 -16.34 12.20 3.79
CA GLY A 38 -16.19 12.12 2.34
C GLY A 38 -15.16 13.12 1.79
N VAL A 39 -15.23 14.37 2.22
CA VAL A 39 -14.26 15.41 1.82
C VAL A 39 -12.86 15.05 2.30
N LEU A 40 -12.71 14.60 3.55
CA LEU A 40 -11.42 14.17 4.09
C LEU A 40 -10.85 12.97 3.33
N ALA A 41 -11.68 11.97 3.02
CA ALA A 41 -11.27 10.81 2.23
C ALA A 41 -10.81 11.22 0.82
N ALA A 42 -11.54 12.10 0.15
CA ALA A 42 -11.16 12.65 -1.15
C ALA A 42 -9.81 13.37 -1.09
N TRP A 43 -9.63 14.25 -0.11
CA TRP A 43 -8.38 14.98 0.10
C TRP A 43 -7.19 14.04 0.34
N LEU A 44 -7.35 13.02 1.19
CA LEU A 44 -6.33 11.99 1.43
C LEU A 44 -6.02 11.19 0.15
N GLY A 45 -7.04 10.88 -0.65
CA GLY A 45 -6.88 10.21 -1.94
C GLY A 45 -6.03 11.03 -2.92
N ILE A 46 -6.32 12.34 -3.03
CA ILE A 46 -5.55 13.27 -3.87
C ILE A 46 -4.09 13.35 -3.39
N ARG A 47 -3.90 13.53 -2.08
CA ARG A 47 -2.56 13.65 -1.47
C ARG A 47 -1.72 12.38 -1.72
N ARG A 48 -2.31 11.18 -1.52
CA ARG A 48 -1.63 9.90 -1.79
C ARG A 48 -1.29 9.73 -3.27
N ARG A 49 -2.23 10.07 -4.15
CA ARG A 49 -2.00 9.98 -5.60
C ARG A 49 -0.86 10.90 -6.05
N LYS A 50 -0.81 12.14 -5.54
CA LYS A 50 0.28 13.07 -5.84
C LYS A 50 1.63 12.55 -5.32
N GLY A 51 1.67 12.00 -4.09
CA GLY A 51 2.88 11.41 -3.51
C GLY A 51 3.39 10.23 -4.32
N ALA A 52 2.51 9.26 -4.62
CA ALA A 52 2.87 8.08 -5.41
C ALA A 52 3.30 8.42 -6.85
N ARG A 53 2.70 9.45 -7.45
CA ARG A 53 3.11 9.93 -8.77
C ARG A 53 4.49 10.57 -8.75
N LYS A 54 4.77 11.40 -7.74
CA LYS A 54 6.09 12.02 -7.56
C LYS A 54 7.17 10.96 -7.34
N GLU A 55 6.94 10.00 -6.46
CA GLU A 55 7.85 8.88 -6.22
C GLU A 55 8.15 8.11 -7.51
N TYR A 56 7.12 7.79 -8.30
CA TYR A 56 7.29 7.16 -9.60
C TYR A 56 8.12 8.01 -10.57
N GLU A 57 7.86 9.32 -10.65
CA GLU A 57 8.60 10.24 -11.54
C GLU A 57 10.08 10.35 -11.10
N ASP A 58 10.33 10.38 -9.79
CA ASP A 58 11.68 10.39 -9.21
C ASP A 58 12.41 9.06 -9.48
N ASP A 59 11.72 7.91 -9.32
CA ASP A 59 12.29 6.59 -9.59
C ASP A 59 12.60 6.40 -11.09
N VAL A 60 11.71 6.82 -11.99
CA VAL A 60 11.96 6.76 -13.44
C VAL A 60 13.16 7.62 -13.85
N ARG A 61 13.37 8.76 -13.22
CA ARG A 61 14.53 9.61 -13.48
C ARG A 61 15.81 9.02 -12.91
N ARG A 62 15.74 8.38 -11.76
CA ARG A 62 16.87 7.82 -11.05
C ARG A 62 17.34 6.51 -11.68
N TYR A 63 16.45 5.55 -11.88
CA TYR A 63 16.79 4.21 -12.36
C TYR A 63 16.79 4.13 -13.88
N THR A 64 17.74 4.85 -14.52
CA THR A 64 17.87 4.91 -15.98
C THR A 64 18.88 3.90 -16.53
N GLY A 65 19.81 3.43 -15.70
CA GLY A 65 20.78 2.40 -16.07
C GLY A 65 20.16 1.00 -16.01
N THR A 66 20.64 0.10 -16.88
CA THR A 66 20.24 -1.31 -16.85
C THR A 66 21.46 -2.20 -16.86
N THR A 67 21.43 -3.29 -16.09
CA THR A 67 22.49 -4.30 -16.06
C THR A 67 21.88 -5.68 -15.84
N MET A 68 22.65 -6.73 -16.17
CA MET A 68 22.27 -8.09 -15.83
C MET A 68 22.78 -8.42 -14.44
N MET A 69 21.87 -8.87 -13.58
CA MET A 69 22.16 -9.36 -12.24
C MET A 69 22.07 -10.89 -12.24
N ARG A 70 22.98 -11.54 -11.54
CA ARG A 70 23.01 -12.99 -11.38
C ARG A 70 22.80 -13.36 -9.92
N VAL A 71 21.94 -14.31 -9.63
CA VAL A 71 21.77 -14.87 -8.29
C VAL A 71 23.03 -15.64 -7.91
N VAL A 72 23.76 -15.16 -6.90
CA VAL A 72 25.00 -15.80 -6.41
C VAL A 72 24.80 -16.49 -5.07
N TRP A 73 23.79 -16.08 -4.30
CA TRP A 73 23.49 -16.65 -3.02
C TRP A 73 22.00 -16.62 -2.76
N ILE A 74 21.48 -17.63 -2.04
CA ILE A 74 20.09 -17.69 -1.61
C ILE A 74 20.09 -18.01 -0.11
N GLU A 75 19.57 -17.07 0.67
CA GLU A 75 19.34 -17.23 2.10
C GLU A 75 17.96 -17.84 2.33
N GLU A 76 17.89 -18.87 3.20
CA GLU A 76 16.63 -19.41 3.67
C GLU A 76 16.20 -18.69 4.94
N SER A 77 15.02 -18.11 4.88
CA SER A 77 14.40 -17.47 6.03
C SER A 77 13.03 -18.12 6.28
N ALA A 78 12.64 -18.21 7.55
CA ALA A 78 11.30 -18.64 7.91
C ALA A 78 10.40 -17.39 8.04
N ASP A 79 9.39 -17.30 7.21
CA ASP A 79 8.30 -16.32 7.37
C ASP A 79 7.21 -16.94 8.23
N GLU A 80 7.01 -16.39 9.41
CA GLU A 80 5.96 -16.84 10.34
C GLU A 80 4.75 -15.90 10.21
N ARG A 81 3.65 -16.46 9.69
CA ARG A 81 2.42 -15.72 9.50
C ARG A 81 1.25 -16.36 10.23
N TRP A 82 0.53 -15.57 11.01
CA TRP A 82 -0.72 -16.01 11.61
C TRP A 82 -1.82 -16.02 10.53
N GLU A 83 -2.42 -17.18 10.32
CA GLU A 83 -3.53 -17.37 9.39
C GLU A 83 -4.80 -17.64 10.21
N HIS A 84 -5.79 -16.77 10.04
CA HIS A 84 -7.10 -16.94 10.67
C HIS A 84 -7.91 -17.98 9.90
N GLN A 85 -8.25 -19.08 10.55
CA GLN A 85 -9.04 -20.14 9.93
C GLN A 85 -10.54 -19.82 10.00
N LYS A 86 -11.31 -20.40 9.08
CA LYS A 86 -12.76 -20.20 9.01
C LYS A 86 -13.52 -20.70 10.27
N ASP A 87 -12.89 -21.54 11.07
CA ASP A 87 -13.41 -22.04 12.34
C ASP A 87 -13.16 -21.11 13.54
N GLY A 88 -12.52 -19.95 13.30
CA GLY A 88 -12.21 -18.95 14.33
C GLY A 88 -10.90 -19.22 15.08
N SER A 89 -10.13 -20.25 14.73
CA SER A 89 -8.81 -20.51 15.30
C SER A 89 -7.70 -19.82 14.55
N ASP A 90 -6.66 -19.35 15.25
CA ASP A 90 -5.45 -18.80 14.65
C ASP A 90 -4.39 -19.91 14.56
N ARG A 91 -3.90 -20.16 13.36
CA ARG A 91 -2.81 -21.11 13.12
C ARG A 91 -1.56 -20.39 12.67
N LEU A 92 -0.43 -20.68 13.34
CA LEU A 92 0.88 -20.20 12.90
C LEU A 92 1.31 -21.02 11.67
N ARG A 93 1.34 -20.37 10.52
CA ARG A 93 1.89 -20.94 9.29
C ARG A 93 3.35 -20.52 9.18
N ARG A 94 4.23 -21.50 9.10
CA ARG A 94 5.64 -21.30 8.78
C ARG A 94 5.85 -21.60 7.31
N GLU A 95 6.35 -20.63 6.57
CA GLU A 95 6.68 -20.80 5.17
C GLU A 95 8.17 -20.47 4.97
N THR A 96 8.90 -21.38 4.31
CA THR A 96 10.29 -21.09 3.98
C THR A 96 10.33 -20.15 2.79
N VAL A 97 10.94 -18.99 2.95
CA VAL A 97 11.18 -18.01 1.90
C VAL A 97 12.64 -17.99 1.50
N TYR A 98 12.90 -17.83 0.22
CA TYR A 98 14.23 -17.83 -0.37
C TYR A 98 14.60 -16.43 -0.81
N LEU A 99 15.49 -15.77 -0.06
CA LEU A 99 15.94 -14.40 -0.33
C LEU A 99 17.22 -14.40 -1.14
N PRO A 100 17.23 -13.93 -2.39
CA PRO A 100 18.42 -13.95 -3.23
C PRO A 100 19.33 -12.77 -2.94
N THR A 101 20.63 -13.04 -3.06
CA THR A 101 21.66 -12.02 -3.24
C THR A 101 22.12 -12.07 -4.70
N TYR A 102 22.06 -10.94 -5.35
CA TYR A 102 22.48 -10.77 -6.73
C TYR A 102 23.87 -10.16 -6.79
N GLU A 103 24.64 -10.57 -7.79
CA GLU A 103 25.89 -9.94 -8.20
C GLU A 103 25.68 -9.31 -9.59
N TYR A 104 26.22 -8.13 -9.78
CA TYR A 104 26.16 -7.39 -11.05
C TYR A 104 27.40 -6.50 -11.22
N ALA A 105 27.70 -6.16 -12.45
CA ALA A 105 28.82 -5.30 -12.80
C ALA A 105 28.35 -4.02 -13.48
N VAL A 106 28.90 -2.88 -13.05
CA VAL A 106 28.70 -1.57 -13.65
C VAL A 106 30.05 -0.86 -13.74
N ASN A 107 30.41 -0.37 -14.92
CA ASN A 107 31.66 0.36 -15.18
C ASN A 107 32.91 -0.40 -14.71
N GLY A 108 32.93 -1.72 -14.89
CA GLY A 108 34.07 -2.58 -14.49
C GLY A 108 34.16 -2.86 -12.99
N ARG A 109 33.23 -2.40 -12.17
CA ARG A 109 33.15 -2.72 -10.74
C ARG A 109 32.03 -3.69 -10.48
N THR A 110 32.25 -4.66 -9.60
CA THR A 110 31.27 -5.64 -9.16
C THR A 110 30.60 -5.17 -7.88
N TYR A 111 29.28 -5.32 -7.84
CA TYR A 111 28.42 -4.97 -6.71
C TYR A 111 27.59 -6.17 -6.30
N GLN A 112 27.13 -6.17 -5.05
CA GLN A 112 26.17 -7.15 -4.54
C GLN A 112 24.91 -6.45 -4.03
N TYR A 113 23.76 -7.07 -4.27
CA TYR A 113 22.46 -6.58 -3.87
C TYR A 113 21.66 -7.71 -3.21
N ALA A 114 21.34 -7.57 -1.92
CA ALA A 114 20.45 -8.47 -1.21
C ALA A 114 19.00 -8.06 -1.43
N SER A 115 18.23 -8.90 -2.10
CA SER A 115 16.82 -8.65 -2.38
C SER A 115 15.94 -8.97 -1.18
N ARG A 116 14.86 -8.20 -1.05
CA ARG A 116 13.77 -8.50 -0.12
C ARG A 116 12.62 -9.27 -0.78
N GLN A 117 12.73 -9.54 -2.07
CA GLN A 117 11.72 -10.31 -2.80
C GLN A 117 12.11 -11.78 -2.78
N ALA A 118 11.22 -12.59 -2.21
CA ALA A 118 11.45 -14.02 -2.15
C ALA A 118 11.36 -14.65 -3.54
N LEU A 119 12.25 -15.59 -3.80
CA LEU A 119 12.18 -16.51 -4.94
C LEU A 119 11.25 -17.67 -4.62
N SER A 120 10.73 -18.30 -5.64
CA SER A 120 9.89 -19.50 -5.52
C SER A 120 10.67 -20.75 -5.17
N SER A 121 11.98 -20.80 -5.43
CA SER A 121 12.80 -21.99 -5.25
C SER A 121 14.30 -21.69 -5.14
N LYS A 122 15.03 -22.55 -4.44
CA LYS A 122 16.50 -22.58 -4.46
C LYS A 122 17.11 -22.87 -5.83
N ARG A 123 16.34 -23.45 -6.76
CA ARG A 123 16.81 -23.77 -8.12
C ARG A 123 17.13 -22.53 -8.95
N ASP A 124 16.72 -21.35 -8.47
CA ASP A 124 17.00 -20.07 -9.11
C ASP A 124 18.44 -19.58 -8.92
N LEU A 125 19.30 -20.34 -8.21
CA LEU A 125 20.74 -20.03 -8.11
C LEU A 125 21.38 -20.00 -9.51
N GLY A 126 22.11 -18.92 -9.81
CA GLY A 126 22.70 -18.69 -11.14
C GLY A 126 21.76 -18.04 -12.15
N ARG A 127 20.47 -17.91 -11.84
CA ARG A 127 19.49 -17.21 -12.69
C ARG A 127 19.92 -15.77 -12.91
N GLN A 128 19.71 -15.29 -14.13
CA GLN A 128 19.95 -13.91 -14.50
C GLN A 128 18.64 -13.14 -14.61
N VAL A 129 18.63 -11.91 -14.10
CA VAL A 129 17.52 -10.97 -14.19
C VAL A 129 18.03 -9.59 -14.56
N VAL A 130 17.17 -8.78 -15.17
CA VAL A 130 17.52 -7.39 -15.48
C VAL A 130 17.35 -6.56 -14.22
N GLY A 131 18.40 -5.84 -13.83
CA GLY A 131 18.37 -4.84 -12.78
C GLY A 131 18.35 -3.43 -13.36
N TYR A 132 17.70 -2.53 -12.65
CA TYR A 132 17.63 -1.09 -12.97
C TYR A 132 18.42 -0.33 -11.90
N TYR A 133 19.44 0.41 -12.31
CA TYR A 133 20.31 1.10 -11.36
C TYR A 133 20.38 2.61 -11.62
N ASP A 134 20.78 3.33 -10.58
CA ASP A 134 21.06 4.76 -10.63
C ASP A 134 22.49 4.96 -11.18
N PRO A 135 22.69 5.59 -12.36
CA PRO A 135 24.02 5.81 -12.92
C PRO A 135 24.95 6.60 -12.02
N ASP A 136 24.41 7.52 -11.21
CA ASP A 136 25.19 8.34 -10.27
C ASP A 136 25.57 7.55 -9.01
N ARG A 137 24.79 6.51 -8.68
CA ARG A 137 24.99 5.61 -7.53
C ARG A 137 24.73 4.17 -7.92
N PRO A 138 25.71 3.49 -8.53
CA PRO A 138 25.51 2.12 -9.04
C PRO A 138 25.19 1.07 -7.97
N ASP A 139 25.42 1.38 -6.68
CA ASP A 139 25.02 0.57 -5.52
C ASP A 139 23.50 0.59 -5.25
N HIS A 140 22.79 1.60 -5.79
CA HIS A 140 21.34 1.67 -5.75
C HIS A 140 20.74 0.98 -6.98
N ILE A 141 20.25 -0.24 -6.79
CA ILE A 141 19.66 -1.08 -7.84
C ILE A 141 18.34 -1.67 -7.39
N THR A 142 17.48 -1.94 -8.32
CA THR A 142 16.19 -2.62 -8.11
C THR A 142 15.92 -3.65 -9.20
N GLU A 143 15.25 -4.73 -8.84
CA GLU A 143 14.80 -5.79 -9.76
C GLU A 143 13.57 -5.35 -10.57
N ASN A 144 12.81 -4.40 -10.02
CA ASN A 144 11.56 -3.99 -10.62
C ASN A 144 11.72 -2.68 -11.39
N ARG A 145 11.30 -2.70 -12.64
CA ARG A 145 11.13 -1.46 -13.38
C ARG A 145 10.09 -0.58 -12.65
N PRO A 146 10.37 0.72 -12.45
CA PRO A 146 9.38 1.64 -11.89
C PRO A 146 8.06 1.53 -12.64
N ARG A 147 6.97 1.27 -11.91
CA ARG A 147 5.63 1.11 -12.50
C ARG A 147 4.73 2.26 -12.08
N LYS A 148 3.95 2.77 -13.03
CA LYS A 148 2.93 3.77 -12.73
C LYS A 148 2.00 3.25 -11.64
N PRO A 149 1.74 4.01 -10.56
CA PRO A 149 0.77 3.64 -9.55
C PRO A 149 -0.64 3.71 -10.13
N VAL A 150 -1.23 2.55 -10.46
CA VAL A 150 -2.57 2.47 -11.08
C VAL A 150 -3.67 2.67 -10.05
N LEU A 151 -3.49 2.11 -8.85
CA LEU A 151 -4.52 2.09 -7.79
C LEU A 151 -4.30 3.12 -6.68
N GLY A 152 -3.28 3.98 -6.81
CA GLY A 152 -2.95 4.97 -5.79
C GLY A 152 -4.08 5.98 -5.58
N GLY A 153 -4.88 5.76 -4.56
CA GLY A 153 -5.98 6.64 -4.17
C GLY A 153 -7.37 6.24 -4.66
N PHE A 154 -7.53 5.27 -5.58
CA PHE A 154 -8.85 4.87 -6.10
C PHE A 154 -9.82 4.45 -4.99
N LEU A 155 -9.38 3.65 -4.03
CA LEU A 155 -10.19 3.22 -2.89
C LEU A 155 -10.67 4.40 -2.03
N PHE A 156 -9.84 5.45 -1.91
CA PHE A 156 -10.24 6.67 -1.18
C PHE A 156 -11.30 7.46 -1.93
N PHE A 157 -11.21 7.54 -3.27
CA PHE A 157 -12.24 8.21 -4.08
C PHE A 157 -13.55 7.45 -4.04
N PHE A 158 -13.50 6.11 -4.15
CA PHE A 158 -14.69 5.28 -4.06
C PHE A 158 -15.33 5.39 -2.67
N GLY A 159 -14.54 5.29 -1.59
CA GLY A 159 -15.02 5.51 -0.23
C GLY A 159 -15.59 6.92 -0.01
N ALA A 160 -14.95 7.95 -0.56
CA ALA A 160 -15.44 9.33 -0.50
C ALA A 160 -16.80 9.47 -1.18
N LEU A 161 -16.98 8.86 -2.35
CA LEU A 161 -18.23 8.92 -3.12
C LEU A 161 -19.38 8.24 -2.35
N ILE A 162 -19.12 7.10 -1.72
CA ILE A 162 -20.09 6.41 -0.86
C ILE A 162 -20.47 7.30 0.33
N LEU A 163 -19.50 7.87 1.04
CA LEU A 163 -19.76 8.72 2.20
C LEU A 163 -20.55 9.99 1.81
N LEU A 164 -20.22 10.62 0.70
CA LEU A 164 -20.94 11.78 0.18
C LEU A 164 -22.37 11.42 -0.19
N PHE A 165 -22.58 10.27 -0.85
CA PHE A 165 -23.91 9.78 -1.21
C PHE A 165 -24.77 9.56 0.04
N PHE A 166 -24.27 8.83 1.03
CA PHE A 166 -25.00 8.62 2.29
C PHE A 166 -25.21 9.93 3.05
N GLY A 167 -24.24 10.84 3.03
CA GLY A 167 -24.39 12.16 3.63
C GLY A 167 -25.54 12.95 3.03
N ILE A 168 -25.66 12.99 1.71
CA ILE A 168 -26.76 13.66 1.00
C ILE A 168 -28.09 12.98 1.30
N MET A 169 -28.17 11.65 1.22
CA MET A 169 -29.40 10.88 1.47
C MET A 169 -29.90 11.07 2.90
N THR A 170 -29.00 11.13 3.88
CA THR A 170 -29.36 11.41 5.29
C THR A 170 -29.85 12.84 5.46
N PHE A 171 -29.19 13.80 4.79
CA PHE A 171 -29.55 15.21 4.88
C PHE A 171 -30.91 15.51 4.24
N THR A 172 -31.27 14.80 3.15
CA THR A 172 -32.56 14.92 2.47
C THR A 172 -33.69 14.11 3.14
N GLY A 173 -33.39 13.40 4.23
CA GLY A 173 -34.39 12.59 4.96
C GLY A 173 -34.80 11.29 4.27
N GLN A 174 -34.15 10.92 3.17
CA GLN A 174 -34.43 9.66 2.45
C GLN A 174 -33.88 8.42 3.19
N VAL A 175 -32.92 8.58 4.09
CA VAL A 175 -32.45 7.56 5.00
C VAL A 175 -32.56 8.11 6.42
N ALA A 176 -33.47 7.54 7.22
CA ALA A 176 -33.56 7.83 8.63
C ALA A 176 -32.93 6.71 9.43
N PHE A 177 -32.04 7.05 10.34
CA PHE A 177 -31.51 6.11 11.34
C PHE A 177 -32.48 6.12 12.53
N SER A 178 -33.30 5.09 12.63
CA SER A 178 -34.20 4.84 13.77
C SER A 178 -33.46 4.22 14.95
#